data_83966be366aebfb6127ac4cbeb362001
#
_entry.id   83966be366aebfb6127ac4cbeb362001
#
_cell.length_a   1.000
_cell.length_b   1.000
_cell.length_c   1.000
_cell.angle_alpha   90.00
_cell.angle_beta   90.00
_cell.angle_gamma   90.00
#
_symmetry.space_group_name_H-M   'P 1'
#
loop_
_entity.id
_entity.type
_entity.pdbx_description
1 polymer ?
#
loop_
_entity_poly.entity_id
_entity_poly.type
_entity_poly.pdbx_seq_one_letter_code
_entity_poly.pdbx_strand_id
1 'polypeptide(L)'
;ENIDEIVIACDGLMVARGDLGVEVPAQEVPLIQKKLILKAKLARIPVIVATQMMETMITSLTPTRAEVNDVANSVMDGADAVMLSGETSVGNYPVQVIETMTSIIESVEDSPLINVPHIAPTKRNDRYITKSICFNAASMADSINAKAVTTLTNSGYTAFQISAWRPHAHILVFTSNERILTQLNLLWGVRAFFYDKFTSTDDTIDDINKICKEKKYVKKGDMVINLASMPIANKGMVNTLRISDIE
;
A
#
# COMPACT_ATOMS: atom_id res chain seq x y z
N GLU A 1 -17.42 -0.34 19.66
CA GLU A 1 -18.55 0.57 19.35
C GLU A 1 -18.06 1.81 18.61
N ASN A 2 -17.00 2.51 19.04
CA ASN A 2 -16.59 3.83 18.54
C ASN A 2 -15.56 3.78 17.37
N ILE A 3 -15.49 2.68 16.63
CA ILE A 3 -14.45 2.48 15.61
C ILE A 3 -14.49 3.53 14.49
N ASP A 4 -15.64 4.07 14.13
CA ASP A 4 -15.75 5.06 13.06
C ASP A 4 -15.13 6.40 13.48
N GLU A 5 -15.30 6.80 14.74
CA GLU A 5 -14.68 8.00 15.31
C GLU A 5 -13.16 7.81 15.44
N ILE A 6 -12.71 6.63 15.87
CA ILE A 6 -11.28 6.29 15.98
C ILE A 6 -10.61 6.35 14.61
N VAL A 7 -11.20 5.74 13.58
CA VAL A 7 -10.66 5.72 12.22
C VAL A 7 -10.57 7.12 11.60
N ILE A 8 -11.49 8.03 11.95
CA ILE A 8 -11.42 9.43 11.52
C ILE A 8 -10.28 10.19 12.20
N ALA A 9 -9.96 9.83 13.45
CA ALA A 9 -8.98 10.53 14.27
C ALA A 9 -7.54 10.01 14.16
N CYS A 10 -7.34 8.80 13.58
CA CYS A 10 -6.02 8.17 13.50
C CYS A 10 -5.40 8.23 12.10
N ASP A 11 -4.06 8.16 12.05
CA ASP A 11 -3.28 8.11 10.81
C ASP A 11 -3.07 6.68 10.27
N GLY A 12 -3.41 5.66 11.05
CA GLY A 12 -3.32 4.24 10.71
C GLY A 12 -3.93 3.38 11.80
N LEU A 13 -4.22 2.13 11.51
CA LEU A 13 -4.86 1.19 12.42
C LEU A 13 -4.04 -0.08 12.55
N MET A 14 -3.87 -0.55 13.78
CA MET A 14 -3.31 -1.87 14.05
C MET A 14 -4.40 -2.81 14.61
N VAL A 15 -4.58 -3.94 13.98
CA VAL A 15 -5.43 -5.03 14.49
C VAL A 15 -4.57 -5.90 15.39
N ALA A 16 -4.48 -5.54 16.68
CA ALA A 16 -3.73 -6.26 17.70
C ALA A 16 -4.58 -7.42 18.24
N ARG A 17 -4.49 -8.58 17.58
CA ARG A 17 -5.40 -9.73 17.85
C ARG A 17 -5.21 -10.33 19.25
N GLY A 18 -3.99 -10.26 19.80
CA GLY A 18 -3.72 -10.69 21.17
C GLY A 18 -4.54 -9.89 22.18
N ASP A 19 -4.54 -8.55 22.05
CA ASP A 19 -5.30 -7.66 22.94
C ASP A 19 -6.80 -7.82 22.71
N LEU A 20 -7.23 -7.93 21.46
CA LEU A 20 -8.64 -8.18 21.13
C LEU A 20 -9.17 -9.47 21.77
N GLY A 21 -8.35 -10.53 21.77
CA GLY A 21 -8.75 -11.83 22.33
C GLY A 21 -8.90 -11.83 23.87
N VAL A 22 -8.39 -10.81 24.54
CA VAL A 22 -8.63 -10.59 25.98
C VAL A 22 -9.96 -9.86 26.23
N GLU A 23 -10.33 -8.94 25.31
CA GLU A 23 -11.49 -8.06 25.47
C GLU A 23 -12.79 -8.64 24.89
N VAL A 24 -12.68 -9.56 23.91
CA VAL A 24 -13.84 -10.15 23.22
C VAL A 24 -13.71 -11.68 23.12
N PRO A 25 -14.80 -12.42 22.96
CA PRO A 25 -14.74 -13.86 22.72
C PRO A 25 -13.88 -14.20 21.50
N ALA A 26 -12.99 -15.19 21.62
CA ALA A 26 -12.01 -15.54 20.60
C ALA A 26 -12.62 -15.79 19.20
N GLN A 27 -13.83 -16.37 19.15
CA GLN A 27 -14.55 -16.63 17.89
C GLN A 27 -15.01 -15.36 17.17
N GLU A 28 -15.05 -14.20 17.84
CA GLU A 28 -15.41 -12.92 17.24
C GLU A 28 -14.22 -12.18 16.63
N VAL A 29 -12.99 -12.49 17.07
CA VAL A 29 -11.77 -11.82 16.63
C VAL A 29 -11.62 -11.81 15.09
N PRO A 30 -11.85 -12.92 14.35
CA PRO A 30 -11.72 -12.90 12.90
C PRO A 30 -12.72 -11.96 12.20
N LEU A 31 -13.95 -11.88 12.70
CA LEU A 31 -14.99 -10.99 12.15
C LEU A 31 -14.65 -9.51 12.45
N ILE A 32 -14.16 -9.24 13.65
CA ILE A 32 -13.71 -7.90 14.04
C ILE A 32 -12.53 -7.48 13.18
N GLN A 33 -11.52 -8.34 12.96
CA GLN A 33 -10.39 -8.10 12.06
C GLN A 33 -10.88 -7.66 10.68
N LYS A 34 -11.75 -8.43 10.04
CA LYS A 34 -12.30 -8.10 8.71
C LYS A 34 -13.03 -6.77 8.70
N LYS A 35 -13.83 -6.48 9.73
CA LYS A 35 -14.53 -5.22 9.88
C LYS A 35 -13.56 -4.03 10.03
N LEU A 36 -12.50 -4.18 10.82
CA LEU A 36 -11.48 -3.15 11.04
C LEU A 36 -10.69 -2.87 9.75
N ILE A 37 -10.25 -3.91 9.05
CA ILE A 37 -9.56 -3.78 7.76
C ILE A 37 -10.45 -3.05 6.75
N LEU A 38 -11.71 -3.47 6.61
CA LEU A 38 -12.66 -2.81 5.68
C LEU A 38 -12.84 -1.33 6.00
N LYS A 39 -12.99 -0.96 7.30
CA LYS A 39 -13.16 0.43 7.71
C LYS A 39 -11.91 1.27 7.44
N ALA A 40 -10.72 0.75 7.74
CA ALA A 40 -9.45 1.41 7.43
C ALA A 40 -9.29 1.65 5.91
N LYS A 41 -9.59 0.65 5.09
CA LYS A 41 -9.57 0.77 3.62
C LYS A 41 -10.54 1.84 3.11
N LEU A 42 -11.75 1.90 3.64
CA LEU A 42 -12.74 2.91 3.27
C LEU A 42 -12.30 4.33 3.68
N ALA A 43 -11.64 4.44 4.83
CA ALA A 43 -11.07 5.70 5.31
C ALA A 43 -9.75 6.09 4.62
N ARG A 44 -9.13 5.16 3.87
CA ARG A 44 -7.84 5.36 3.21
C ARG A 44 -6.70 5.61 4.20
N ILE A 45 -6.66 4.85 5.28
CA ILE A 45 -5.55 4.81 6.23
C ILE A 45 -4.93 3.42 6.21
N PRO A 46 -3.60 3.28 6.46
CA PRO A 46 -2.94 1.98 6.48
C PRO A 46 -3.48 1.10 7.62
N VAL A 47 -3.56 -0.19 7.36
CA VAL A 47 -3.96 -1.18 8.36
C VAL A 47 -2.92 -2.29 8.47
N ILE A 48 -2.50 -2.55 9.71
CA ILE A 48 -1.53 -3.60 10.06
C ILE A 48 -2.26 -4.70 10.79
N VAL A 49 -2.08 -5.96 10.37
CA VAL A 49 -2.52 -7.13 11.16
C VAL A 49 -1.36 -7.64 11.97
N ALA A 50 -1.55 -7.77 13.28
CA ALA A 50 -0.49 -8.03 14.24
C ALA A 50 -0.83 -9.19 15.17
N THR A 51 0.22 -9.74 15.77
CA THR A 51 0.25 -10.80 16.77
C THR A 51 -0.14 -12.18 16.27
N GLN A 52 0.57 -13.20 16.73
CA GLN A 52 0.34 -14.63 16.45
C GLN A 52 0.25 -14.96 14.94
N MET A 53 1.08 -14.28 14.12
CA MET A 53 1.08 -14.50 12.68
C MET A 53 1.79 -15.80 12.30
N MET A 54 2.99 -16.04 12.86
CA MET A 54 3.86 -17.18 12.60
C MET A 54 4.48 -17.70 13.90
N GLU A 55 3.73 -17.73 14.99
CA GLU A 55 4.18 -17.93 16.36
C GLU A 55 4.95 -19.26 16.54
N THR A 56 4.52 -20.32 15.86
CA THR A 56 5.22 -21.61 15.87
C THR A 56 6.67 -21.48 15.42
N MET A 57 6.98 -20.55 14.51
CA MET A 57 8.33 -20.32 13.99
C MET A 57 9.29 -19.65 15.01
N ILE A 58 8.83 -19.30 16.19
CA ILE A 58 9.74 -18.94 17.31
C ILE A 58 10.71 -20.09 17.57
N THR A 59 10.23 -21.33 17.53
CA THR A 59 11.02 -22.53 17.83
C THR A 59 11.09 -23.55 16.70
N SER A 60 10.19 -23.47 15.71
CA SER A 60 10.12 -24.36 14.54
C SER A 60 10.65 -23.66 13.29
N LEU A 61 11.33 -24.42 12.41
CA LEU A 61 11.80 -23.92 11.14
C LEU A 61 10.66 -23.71 10.11
N THR A 62 9.53 -24.37 10.32
CA THR A 62 8.37 -24.32 9.40
C THR A 62 7.11 -23.94 10.16
N PRO A 63 6.23 -23.13 9.54
CA PRO A 63 4.95 -22.76 10.13
C PRO A 63 3.94 -23.91 10.06
N THR A 64 2.89 -23.78 10.83
CA THR A 64 1.70 -24.61 10.67
C THR A 64 0.88 -24.18 9.45
N ARG A 65 0.03 -25.09 8.93
CA ARG A 65 -0.91 -24.74 7.85
C ARG A 65 -1.91 -23.66 8.26
N ALA A 66 -2.25 -23.59 9.54
CA ALA A 66 -3.15 -22.57 10.08
C ALA A 66 -2.50 -21.18 10.02
N GLU A 67 -1.22 -21.05 10.35
CA GLU A 67 -0.47 -19.80 10.25
C GLU A 67 -0.30 -19.35 8.82
N VAL A 68 0.03 -20.25 7.89
CA VAL A 68 0.09 -19.94 6.45
C VAL A 68 -1.26 -19.40 5.96
N ASN A 69 -2.36 -20.05 6.34
CA ASN A 69 -3.70 -19.61 5.99
C ASN A 69 -4.06 -18.25 6.63
N ASP A 70 -3.60 -17.99 7.85
CA ASP A 70 -3.87 -16.75 8.56
C ASP A 70 -3.15 -15.54 7.91
N VAL A 71 -1.87 -15.70 7.57
CA VAL A 71 -1.12 -14.69 6.79
C VAL A 71 -1.81 -14.44 5.46
N ALA A 72 -2.12 -15.50 4.70
CA ALA A 72 -2.78 -15.39 3.40
C ALA A 72 -4.13 -14.67 3.52
N ASN A 73 -4.97 -15.02 4.50
CA ASN A 73 -6.26 -14.35 4.72
C ASN A 73 -6.09 -12.87 5.07
N SER A 74 -5.09 -12.50 5.89
CA SER A 74 -4.82 -11.10 6.21
C SER A 74 -4.49 -10.27 4.98
N VAL A 75 -3.71 -10.83 4.04
CA VAL A 75 -3.39 -10.20 2.74
C VAL A 75 -4.64 -10.10 1.87
N MET A 76 -5.42 -11.19 1.75
CA MET A 76 -6.68 -11.22 0.97
C MET A 76 -7.72 -10.23 1.50
N ASP A 77 -7.81 -10.05 2.82
CA ASP A 77 -8.68 -9.05 3.44
C ASP A 77 -8.26 -7.61 3.10
N GLY A 78 -7.00 -7.44 2.69
CA GLY A 78 -6.43 -6.17 2.23
C GLY A 78 -5.68 -5.41 3.31
N ALA A 79 -5.03 -6.10 4.25
CA ALA A 79 -4.04 -5.49 5.13
C ALA A 79 -2.92 -4.82 4.31
N ASP A 80 -2.42 -3.68 4.77
CA ASP A 80 -1.29 -3.00 4.14
C ASP A 80 0.05 -3.59 4.60
N ALA A 81 0.08 -4.11 5.82
CA ALA A 81 1.21 -4.82 6.38
C ALA A 81 0.75 -5.92 7.35
N VAL A 82 1.60 -6.91 7.53
CA VAL A 82 1.52 -7.90 8.61
C VAL A 82 2.74 -7.73 9.51
N MET A 83 2.58 -7.97 10.82
CA MET A 83 3.62 -7.72 11.80
C MET A 83 4.07 -9.01 12.49
N LEU A 84 5.36 -9.23 12.53
CA LEU A 84 6.02 -10.22 13.38
C LEU A 84 6.47 -9.57 14.69
N SER A 85 6.51 -10.33 15.77
CA SER A 85 6.89 -9.88 17.11
C SER A 85 7.97 -10.81 17.68
N GLY A 86 7.59 -11.77 18.52
CA GLY A 86 8.49 -12.76 19.11
C GLY A 86 9.23 -13.60 18.08
N GLU A 87 8.62 -13.85 16.94
CA GLU A 87 9.16 -14.64 15.84
C GLU A 87 10.51 -14.09 15.33
N THR A 88 10.68 -12.76 15.35
CA THR A 88 11.92 -12.11 14.91
C THR A 88 12.78 -11.59 16.06
N SER A 89 12.18 -11.24 17.22
CA SER A 89 12.92 -10.61 18.32
C SER A 89 13.59 -11.61 19.27
N VAL A 90 12.99 -12.78 19.47
CA VAL A 90 13.49 -13.85 20.35
C VAL A 90 13.49 -15.23 19.70
N GLY A 91 12.92 -15.36 18.48
CA GLY A 91 12.83 -16.60 17.74
C GLY A 91 14.20 -17.12 17.29
N ASN A 92 14.29 -18.44 17.10
CA ASN A 92 15.52 -19.12 16.65
C ASN A 92 15.78 -18.91 15.16
N TYR A 93 14.77 -18.52 14.36
CA TYR A 93 14.83 -18.50 12.90
C TYR A 93 14.32 -17.16 12.31
N PRO A 94 14.86 -15.98 12.72
CA PRO A 94 14.32 -14.68 12.36
C PRO A 94 14.36 -14.40 10.85
N VAL A 95 15.36 -14.90 10.13
CA VAL A 95 15.47 -14.73 8.67
C VAL A 95 14.45 -15.60 7.95
N GLN A 96 14.37 -16.88 8.33
CA GLN A 96 13.49 -17.86 7.70
C GLN A 96 12.00 -17.49 7.88
N VAL A 97 11.62 -16.92 9.01
CA VAL A 97 10.23 -16.50 9.22
C VAL A 97 9.85 -15.34 8.30
N ILE A 98 10.76 -14.39 8.06
CA ILE A 98 10.54 -13.29 7.13
C ILE A 98 10.45 -13.83 5.68
N GLU A 99 11.37 -14.72 5.28
CA GLU A 99 11.36 -15.34 3.95
C GLU A 99 10.07 -16.12 3.70
N THR A 100 9.64 -16.90 4.69
CA THR A 100 8.41 -17.69 4.61
C THR A 100 7.18 -16.78 4.52
N MET A 101 7.09 -15.75 5.35
CA MET A 101 6.00 -14.79 5.31
C MET A 101 5.96 -14.04 3.96
N THR A 102 7.10 -13.61 3.46
CA THR A 102 7.23 -12.96 2.15
C THR A 102 6.73 -13.88 1.03
N SER A 103 7.15 -15.14 1.03
CA SER A 103 6.68 -16.13 0.04
C SER A 103 5.16 -16.34 0.05
N ILE A 104 4.55 -16.34 1.25
CA ILE A 104 3.07 -16.44 1.36
C ILE A 104 2.41 -15.19 0.79
N ILE A 105 2.92 -13.99 1.12
CA ILE A 105 2.38 -12.71 0.64
C ILE A 105 2.47 -12.66 -0.89
N GLU A 106 3.63 -12.91 -1.47
CA GLU A 106 3.86 -12.91 -2.92
C GLU A 106 2.93 -13.90 -3.64
N SER A 107 2.79 -15.12 -3.11
CA SER A 107 1.89 -16.13 -3.67
C SER A 107 0.42 -15.69 -3.69
N VAL A 108 -0.01 -14.92 -2.69
CA VAL A 108 -1.37 -14.36 -2.62
C VAL A 108 -1.52 -13.22 -3.61
N GLU A 109 -0.55 -12.30 -3.65
CA GLU A 109 -0.60 -11.10 -4.48
C GLU A 109 -0.54 -11.43 -5.98
N ASP A 110 0.21 -12.45 -6.36
CA ASP A 110 0.30 -12.95 -7.74
C ASP A 110 -0.94 -13.73 -8.20
N SER A 111 -1.86 -14.05 -7.28
CA SER A 111 -3.02 -14.88 -7.60
C SER A 111 -4.11 -14.10 -8.32
N PRO A 112 -4.56 -14.55 -9.52
CA PRO A 112 -5.67 -13.91 -10.22
C PRO A 112 -7.03 -14.06 -9.49
N LEU A 113 -7.08 -14.89 -8.44
CA LEU A 113 -8.28 -15.05 -7.60
C LEU A 113 -8.47 -13.87 -6.63
N ILE A 114 -7.40 -13.12 -6.36
CA ILE A 114 -7.42 -11.98 -5.46
C ILE A 114 -7.59 -10.71 -6.29
N ASN A 115 -8.83 -10.37 -6.54
CA ASN A 115 -9.16 -9.16 -7.29
C ASN A 115 -9.76 -8.12 -6.35
N VAL A 116 -9.10 -6.98 -6.19
CA VAL A 116 -9.68 -5.82 -5.50
C VAL A 116 -10.72 -5.21 -6.44
N PRO A 117 -12.00 -5.14 -6.06
CA PRO A 117 -13.01 -4.58 -6.94
C PRO A 117 -12.67 -3.13 -7.31
N HIS A 118 -12.48 -2.86 -8.59
CA HIS A 118 -12.25 -1.53 -9.12
C HIS A 118 -13.59 -0.77 -9.22
N ILE A 119 -14.09 -0.28 -8.09
CA ILE A 119 -15.31 0.52 -8.03
C ILE A 119 -14.94 2.00 -8.21
N ALA A 120 -15.43 2.60 -9.30
CA ALA A 120 -15.19 4.01 -9.59
C ALA A 120 -15.76 4.93 -8.49
N PRO A 121 -15.10 6.06 -8.21
CA PRO A 121 -15.61 7.06 -7.26
C PRO A 121 -16.97 7.60 -7.72
N THR A 122 -17.97 7.60 -6.84
CA THR A 122 -19.32 8.09 -7.16
C THR A 122 -19.66 9.43 -6.50
N LYS A 123 -19.08 9.71 -5.32
CA LYS A 123 -19.35 10.94 -4.58
C LYS A 123 -18.57 12.12 -5.16
N ARG A 124 -19.27 13.09 -5.74
CA ARG A 124 -18.71 14.36 -6.24
C ARG A 124 -18.45 15.31 -5.06
N ASN A 125 -17.22 15.34 -4.60
CA ASN A 125 -16.70 16.29 -3.60
C ASN A 125 -15.46 17.00 -4.17
N ASP A 126 -14.87 17.90 -3.43
CA ASP A 126 -13.70 18.70 -3.86
C ASP A 126 -12.53 17.86 -4.36
N ARG A 127 -12.41 16.59 -3.93
CA ARG A 127 -11.36 15.65 -4.35
C ARG A 127 -11.82 14.64 -5.40
N TYR A 128 -13.00 14.81 -5.97
CA TYR A 128 -13.56 13.85 -6.93
C TYR A 128 -12.65 13.66 -8.15
N ILE A 129 -12.12 14.75 -8.72
CA ILE A 129 -11.21 14.70 -9.87
C ILE A 129 -9.96 13.88 -9.53
N THR A 130 -9.29 14.19 -8.43
CA THR A 130 -8.09 13.46 -7.97
C THR A 130 -8.39 11.97 -7.75
N LYS A 131 -9.51 11.64 -7.11
CA LYS A 131 -9.92 10.24 -6.91
C LYS A 131 -10.17 9.53 -8.23
N SER A 132 -10.82 10.19 -9.17
CA SER A 132 -11.10 9.63 -10.51
C SER A 132 -9.81 9.39 -11.29
N ILE A 133 -8.85 10.31 -11.22
CA ILE A 133 -7.54 10.16 -11.86
C ILE A 133 -6.78 8.99 -11.23
N CYS A 134 -6.73 8.87 -9.91
CA CYS A 134 -6.08 7.74 -9.23
C CYS A 134 -6.72 6.39 -9.59
N PHE A 135 -8.04 6.35 -9.65
CA PHE A 135 -8.79 5.17 -10.10
C PHE A 135 -8.41 4.78 -11.53
N ASN A 136 -8.46 5.74 -12.45
CA ASN A 136 -8.12 5.49 -13.85
C ASN A 136 -6.63 5.12 -14.02
N ALA A 137 -5.73 5.70 -13.21
CA ALA A 137 -4.31 5.35 -13.23
C ALA A 137 -4.08 3.90 -12.81
N ALA A 138 -4.71 3.44 -11.73
CA ALA A 138 -4.62 2.06 -11.28
C ALA A 138 -5.18 1.08 -12.34
N SER A 139 -6.39 1.34 -12.85
CA SER A 139 -7.03 0.51 -13.87
C SER A 139 -6.24 0.49 -15.19
N MET A 140 -5.68 1.64 -15.58
CA MET A 140 -4.87 1.77 -16.79
C MET A 140 -3.53 1.06 -16.63
N ALA A 141 -2.91 1.12 -15.45
CA ALA A 141 -1.65 0.44 -15.17
C ALA A 141 -1.76 -1.06 -15.46
N ASP A 142 -2.84 -1.70 -15.01
CA ASP A 142 -3.11 -3.11 -15.27
C ASP A 142 -3.40 -3.35 -16.76
N SER A 143 -4.20 -2.48 -17.40
CA SER A 143 -4.62 -2.63 -18.81
C SER A 143 -3.45 -2.56 -19.79
N ILE A 144 -2.47 -1.66 -19.57
CA ILE A 144 -1.30 -1.46 -20.44
C ILE A 144 -0.06 -2.18 -19.91
N ASN A 145 -0.16 -2.94 -18.81
CA ASN A 145 0.95 -3.60 -18.14
C ASN A 145 2.09 -2.61 -17.79
N ALA A 146 1.72 -1.42 -17.29
CA ALA A 146 2.69 -0.44 -16.83
C ALA A 146 3.51 -1.01 -15.67
N LYS A 147 4.82 -0.71 -15.64
CA LYS A 147 5.71 -1.20 -14.57
C LYS A 147 5.66 -0.33 -13.32
N ALA A 148 5.31 0.94 -13.46
CA ALA A 148 5.17 1.84 -12.33
C ALA A 148 4.06 2.87 -12.53
N VAL A 149 3.46 3.28 -11.42
CA VAL A 149 2.67 4.49 -11.29
C VAL A 149 3.46 5.44 -10.40
N THR A 150 3.86 6.59 -10.92
CA THR A 150 4.59 7.61 -10.16
C THR A 150 3.65 8.73 -9.76
N THR A 151 3.87 9.32 -8.60
CA THR A 151 3.15 10.51 -8.17
C THR A 151 4.03 11.45 -7.38
N LEU A 152 3.89 12.74 -7.66
CA LEU A 152 4.46 13.82 -6.87
C LEU A 152 3.39 14.31 -5.90
N THR A 153 3.67 14.28 -4.59
CA THR A 153 2.69 14.63 -3.57
C THR A 153 3.33 15.36 -2.39
N ASN A 154 2.59 16.28 -1.78
CA ASN A 154 3.02 16.97 -0.57
C ASN A 154 2.35 16.40 0.70
N SER A 155 1.15 15.83 0.57
CA SER A 155 0.36 15.30 1.70
C SER A 155 0.25 13.77 1.72
N GLY A 156 0.80 13.07 0.71
CA GLY A 156 0.63 11.62 0.56
C GLY A 156 -0.73 11.18 0.02
N TYR A 157 -1.71 12.08 -0.07
CA TYR A 157 -3.09 11.72 -0.41
C TYR A 157 -3.23 10.85 -1.66
N THR A 158 -2.49 11.19 -2.72
CA THR A 158 -2.51 10.43 -3.98
C THR A 158 -1.98 9.01 -3.80
N ALA A 159 -0.91 8.86 -3.00
CA ALA A 159 -0.35 7.55 -2.69
C ALA A 159 -1.37 6.65 -1.97
N PHE A 160 -2.07 7.19 -0.95
CA PHE A 160 -3.15 6.47 -0.27
C PHE A 160 -4.27 6.05 -1.24
N GLN A 161 -4.64 6.93 -2.18
CA GLN A 161 -5.68 6.61 -3.15
C GLN A 161 -5.24 5.49 -4.10
N ILE A 162 -4.02 5.54 -4.67
CA ILE A 162 -3.53 4.54 -5.62
C ILE A 162 -3.33 3.19 -4.93
N SER A 163 -2.66 3.19 -3.76
CA SER A 163 -2.40 1.98 -2.97
C SER A 163 -3.69 1.20 -2.65
N ALA A 164 -4.78 1.91 -2.37
CA ALA A 164 -6.05 1.26 -2.07
C ALA A 164 -6.68 0.50 -3.26
N TRP A 165 -6.24 0.77 -4.49
CA TRP A 165 -6.68 0.05 -5.70
C TRP A 165 -5.79 -1.16 -6.03
N ARG A 166 -4.68 -1.34 -5.30
CA ARG A 166 -3.77 -2.51 -5.45
C ARG A 166 -3.36 -2.79 -6.90
N PRO A 167 -2.85 -1.83 -7.69
CA PRO A 167 -2.39 -2.10 -9.06
C PRO A 167 -1.18 -3.04 -9.03
N HIS A 168 -1.00 -3.86 -10.06
CA HIS A 168 0.20 -4.71 -10.21
C HIS A 168 1.49 -3.91 -10.45
N ALA A 169 1.37 -2.62 -10.80
CA ALA A 169 2.50 -1.71 -10.99
C ALA A 169 3.10 -1.24 -9.66
N HIS A 170 4.41 -1.00 -9.61
CA HIS A 170 5.05 -0.33 -8.48
C HIS A 170 4.46 1.06 -8.26
N ILE A 171 4.16 1.42 -7.03
CA ILE A 171 3.70 2.76 -6.67
C ILE A 171 4.89 3.55 -6.13
N LEU A 172 5.44 4.45 -6.97
CA LEU A 172 6.64 5.22 -6.65
C LEU A 172 6.25 6.66 -6.34
N VAL A 173 6.45 7.07 -5.10
CA VAL A 173 5.99 8.36 -4.58
C VAL A 173 7.15 9.29 -4.35
N PHE A 174 7.05 10.50 -4.86
CA PHE A 174 8.06 11.53 -4.73
C PHE A 174 7.52 12.70 -3.90
N THR A 175 8.26 13.13 -2.89
CA THR A 175 7.83 14.20 -1.97
C THR A 175 9.00 14.93 -1.36
N SER A 176 8.85 16.23 -1.14
CA SER A 176 9.78 17.04 -0.34
C SER A 176 9.41 17.07 1.15
N ASN A 177 8.34 16.38 1.55
CA ASN A 177 7.89 16.34 2.93
C ASN A 177 8.44 15.08 3.63
N GLU A 178 9.50 15.25 4.42
CA GLU A 178 10.16 14.16 5.13
C GLU A 178 9.23 13.42 6.11
N ARG A 179 8.26 14.13 6.71
CA ARG A 179 7.34 13.52 7.66
C ARG A 179 6.50 12.41 7.02
N ILE A 180 6.03 12.61 5.80
CA ILE A 180 5.19 11.62 5.14
C ILE A 180 5.98 10.46 4.54
N LEU A 181 7.29 10.60 4.33
CA LEU A 181 8.13 9.50 3.82
C LEU A 181 8.02 8.25 4.67
N THR A 182 8.04 8.41 5.99
CA THR A 182 7.92 7.28 6.93
C THR A 182 6.52 6.70 6.98
N GLN A 183 5.48 7.54 6.94
CA GLN A 183 4.09 7.09 6.89
C GLN A 183 3.77 6.30 5.61
N LEU A 184 4.30 6.75 4.47
CA LEU A 184 4.09 6.10 3.18
C LEU A 184 4.69 4.69 3.10
N ASN A 185 5.70 4.37 3.90
CA ASN A 185 6.27 3.03 3.97
C ASN A 185 5.33 1.98 4.60
N LEU A 186 4.27 2.40 5.27
CA LEU A 186 3.23 1.50 5.80
C LEU A 186 2.15 1.16 4.77
N LEU A 187 2.13 1.86 3.64
CA LEU A 187 1.14 1.62 2.59
C LEU A 187 1.56 0.45 1.69
N TRP A 188 0.59 -0.36 1.34
CA TRP A 188 0.78 -1.45 0.40
C TRP A 188 1.36 -0.96 -0.94
N GLY A 189 2.41 -1.64 -1.40
CA GLY A 189 3.02 -1.43 -2.72
C GLY A 189 3.74 -0.09 -2.91
N VAL A 190 3.76 0.79 -1.91
CA VAL A 190 4.35 2.12 -2.00
C VAL A 190 5.84 2.09 -1.70
N ARG A 191 6.61 2.80 -2.53
CA ARG A 191 7.99 3.19 -2.27
C ARG A 191 8.10 4.71 -2.38
N ALA A 192 8.50 5.36 -1.29
CA ALA A 192 8.60 6.82 -1.23
C ALA A 192 10.06 7.29 -1.33
N PHE A 193 10.26 8.39 -2.07
CA PHE A 193 11.56 9.01 -2.30
C PHE A 193 11.49 10.48 -1.97
N PHE A 194 12.54 10.99 -1.34
CA PHE A 194 12.70 12.43 -1.17
C PHE A 194 12.99 13.08 -2.53
N TYR A 195 12.24 14.13 -2.84
CA TYR A 195 12.40 14.90 -4.06
C TYR A 195 11.97 16.35 -3.83
N ASP A 196 12.88 17.28 -4.03
CA ASP A 196 12.69 18.72 -3.80
C ASP A 196 12.98 19.61 -5.02
N LYS A 197 13.25 18.98 -6.17
CA LYS A 197 13.55 19.69 -7.41
C LYS A 197 12.26 19.95 -8.20
N PHE A 198 11.79 21.18 -8.18
CA PHE A 198 10.58 21.59 -8.88
C PHE A 198 10.95 22.60 -9.96
N THR A 199 11.09 22.12 -11.20
CA THR A 199 11.33 22.92 -12.40
C THR A 199 10.07 23.05 -13.23
N SER A 200 10.10 22.71 -14.50
CA SER A 200 8.91 22.54 -15.32
C SER A 200 8.25 21.18 -15.03
N THR A 201 7.01 21.00 -15.47
CA THR A 201 6.31 19.71 -15.34
C THR A 201 7.01 18.61 -16.12
N ASP A 202 7.43 18.91 -17.35
CA ASP A 202 8.07 17.93 -18.22
C ASP A 202 9.44 17.52 -17.66
N ASP A 203 10.29 18.48 -17.31
CA ASP A 203 11.61 18.20 -16.71
C ASP A 203 11.48 17.40 -15.40
N THR A 204 10.47 17.70 -14.58
CA THR A 204 10.23 16.98 -13.33
C THR A 204 9.83 15.53 -13.59
N ILE A 205 8.93 15.28 -14.55
CA ILE A 205 8.53 13.92 -14.92
C ILE A 205 9.70 13.13 -15.49
N ASP A 206 10.51 13.75 -16.35
CA ASP A 206 11.66 13.12 -16.96
C ASP A 206 12.74 12.78 -15.92
N ASP A 207 13.00 13.68 -14.95
CA ASP A 207 13.92 13.42 -13.83
C ASP A 207 13.40 12.28 -12.94
N ILE A 208 12.10 12.24 -12.62
CA ILE A 208 11.47 11.15 -11.88
C ILE A 208 11.61 9.82 -12.61
N ASN A 209 11.33 9.77 -13.91
CA ASN A 209 11.47 8.56 -14.72
C ASN A 209 12.93 8.07 -14.75
N LYS A 210 13.90 9.00 -14.84
CA LYS A 210 15.33 8.67 -14.74
C LYS A 210 15.68 8.07 -13.39
N ILE A 211 15.19 8.65 -12.27
CA ILE A 211 15.41 8.11 -10.92
C ILE A 211 14.80 6.69 -10.81
N CYS A 212 13.63 6.46 -11.36
CA CYS A 212 13.00 5.13 -11.37
C CYS A 212 13.85 4.09 -12.10
N LYS A 213 14.46 4.48 -13.23
CA LYS A 213 15.39 3.65 -14.00
C LYS A 213 16.70 3.39 -13.26
N GLU A 214 17.33 4.43 -12.69
CA GLU A 214 18.56 4.31 -11.90
C GLU A 214 18.37 3.38 -10.70
N LYS A 215 17.22 3.43 -10.05
CA LYS A 215 16.84 2.56 -8.93
C LYS A 215 16.35 1.17 -9.35
N LYS A 216 16.34 0.87 -10.65
CA LYS A 216 15.98 -0.43 -11.25
C LYS A 216 14.52 -0.84 -11.03
N TYR A 217 13.62 0.08 -10.78
CA TYR A 217 12.16 -0.21 -10.76
C TYR A 217 11.60 -0.35 -12.18
N VAL A 218 12.22 0.33 -13.13
CA VAL A 218 11.85 0.28 -14.55
C VAL A 218 13.11 0.18 -15.42
N LYS A 219 12.94 -0.35 -16.62
CA LYS A 219 14.01 -0.47 -17.64
C LYS A 219 13.55 0.12 -18.96
N LYS A 220 14.47 0.27 -19.90
CA LYS A 220 14.17 0.73 -21.27
C LYS A 220 13.07 -0.13 -21.90
N GLY A 221 12.08 0.55 -22.48
CA GLY A 221 10.88 -0.04 -23.09
C GLY A 221 9.72 -0.32 -22.13
N ASP A 222 9.88 -0.06 -20.84
CA ASP A 222 8.78 -0.14 -19.90
C ASP A 222 7.89 1.12 -19.98
N MET A 223 6.59 0.96 -19.73
CA MET A 223 5.64 2.06 -19.60
C MET A 223 5.48 2.48 -18.13
N VAL A 224 5.39 3.79 -17.90
CA VAL A 224 5.15 4.41 -16.59
C VAL A 224 3.98 5.37 -16.68
N ILE A 225 3.09 5.35 -15.69
CA ILE A 225 2.03 6.31 -15.53
C ILE A 225 2.45 7.38 -14.52
N ASN A 226 2.52 8.63 -14.96
CA ASN A 226 2.92 9.75 -14.12
C ASN A 226 1.69 10.57 -13.72
N LEU A 227 1.50 10.78 -12.41
CA LEU A 227 0.43 11.60 -11.84
C LEU A 227 1.00 12.88 -11.27
N ALA A 228 0.49 14.01 -11.72
CA ALA A 228 0.95 15.33 -11.28
C ALA A 228 -0.20 16.32 -11.11
N SER A 229 0.06 17.36 -10.32
CA SER A 229 -0.71 18.61 -10.33
C SER A 229 -0.11 19.53 -11.38
N MET A 230 -0.87 19.92 -12.37
CA MET A 230 -0.43 20.90 -13.38
C MET A 230 -1.14 22.24 -13.17
N PRO A 231 -0.39 23.36 -13.09
CA PRO A 231 1.09 23.44 -13.05
C PRO A 231 1.68 22.96 -11.73
N ILE A 232 2.82 22.27 -11.78
CA ILE A 232 3.50 21.68 -10.59
C ILE A 232 3.79 22.73 -9.51
N ALA A 233 4.15 23.95 -9.91
CA ALA A 233 4.46 25.05 -9.00
C ALA A 233 3.33 25.39 -8.02
N ASN A 234 2.08 25.13 -8.38
CA ASN A 234 0.92 25.47 -7.55
C ASN A 234 0.67 24.47 -6.41
N LYS A 235 1.42 23.36 -6.33
CA LYS A 235 1.27 22.30 -5.30
C LYS A 235 -0.19 21.90 -5.05
N GLY A 236 -1.02 21.94 -6.10
CA GLY A 236 -2.45 21.66 -6.05
C GLY A 236 -2.77 20.15 -5.99
N MET A 237 -4.05 19.85 -6.13
CA MET A 237 -4.53 18.47 -6.26
C MET A 237 -4.14 17.90 -7.63
N VAL A 238 -3.83 16.60 -7.68
CA VAL A 238 -3.54 15.90 -8.94
C VAL A 238 -4.71 16.06 -9.92
N ASN A 239 -4.37 16.55 -11.10
CA ASN A 239 -5.32 16.86 -12.18
C ASN A 239 -4.88 16.32 -13.54
N THR A 240 -3.71 15.65 -13.60
CA THR A 240 -3.11 15.16 -14.85
C THR A 240 -2.60 13.74 -14.67
N LEU A 241 -2.82 12.93 -15.71
CA LEU A 241 -2.25 11.62 -15.92
C LEU A 241 -1.49 11.62 -17.24
N ARG A 242 -0.21 11.25 -17.22
CA ARG A 242 0.65 11.11 -18.41
C ARG A 242 1.20 9.69 -18.47
N ILE A 243 1.20 9.09 -19.66
CA ILE A 243 1.90 7.84 -19.95
C ILE A 243 3.26 8.21 -20.54
N SER A 244 4.32 7.57 -20.07
CA SER A 244 5.69 7.76 -20.56
C SER A 244 6.31 6.40 -20.88
N ASP A 245 6.99 6.32 -22.02
CA ASP A 245 7.88 5.22 -22.35
C ASP A 245 9.26 5.50 -21.80
N ILE A 246 9.90 4.51 -21.19
CA ILE A 246 11.26 4.65 -20.65
C ILE A 246 12.28 4.40 -21.75
N GLU A 247 13.06 5.42 -22.06
CA GLU A 247 14.11 5.40 -23.08
C GLU A 247 15.43 4.70 -22.64
#